data_d28bd9d9a07cb99df5c16bb01b25cfc2
#
_entry.id   d28bd9d9a07cb99df5c16bb01b25cfc2
#
_cell.length_a   1.000
_cell.length_b   1.000
_cell.length_c   1.000
_cell.angle_alpha   90.00
_cell.angle_beta   90.00
_cell.angle_gamma   90.00
#
_symmetry.space_group_name_H-M   'P 1'
#
loop_
_entity.id
_entity.type
_entity.pdbx_description
1 polymer ?
#
loop_
_entity_poly.entity_id
_entity_poly.type
_entity_poly.pdbx_seq_one_letter_code
_entity_poly.pdbx_strand_id
1 'polypeptide(L)'
;MDLAVLLAIQVLYAIASLALISVGLAIIFGMMRVINLAHGEFLMLGGYAAIVATSHGISIWIAMLVVAPIVVGLIGVVVERTIIRFLYGRMIDTMLATWGLSLFLVGLTTAIFGNTTVGISAPLGSFQIGAYRTSAYTLFVITVAAVVLAVIFVVMRWTRLGLIARGTMQNANMASALGVNPPRVYAITFGLGAALSGLAGAVLAPVSGVFPTIGVAYVAKSFITVIGGGAAILSGTVSASALFGSINQIATFVTTPVFGEVALLAAAIILIRLLPQGITGRFFRRGL
;
A
#
# COMPACT_ATOMS: atom_id res chain seq x y z
N MET A 1 27.17 16.87 -10.04
CA MET A 1 26.41 16.89 -8.80
C MET A 1 24.90 16.81 -9.05
N ASP A 2 24.39 17.55 -9.98
CA ASP A 2 22.95 17.66 -10.27
C ASP A 2 22.28 16.34 -10.62
N LEU A 3 22.93 15.50 -11.43
CA LEU A 3 22.45 14.16 -11.77
C LEU A 3 22.33 13.24 -10.53
N ALA A 4 23.29 13.30 -9.63
CA ALA A 4 23.27 12.50 -8.41
C ALA A 4 22.12 12.92 -7.47
N VAL A 5 21.84 14.22 -7.37
CA VAL A 5 20.71 14.74 -6.61
C VAL A 5 19.38 14.29 -7.24
N LEU A 6 19.26 14.39 -8.56
CA LEU A 6 18.07 13.92 -9.27
C LEU A 6 17.84 12.43 -9.04
N LEU A 7 18.88 11.60 -9.17
CA LEU A 7 18.81 10.17 -8.91
C LEU A 7 18.40 9.86 -7.48
N ALA A 8 18.95 10.56 -6.49
CA ALA A 8 18.57 10.39 -5.10
C ALA A 8 17.08 10.67 -4.87
N ILE A 9 16.53 11.74 -5.46
CA ILE A 9 15.10 12.07 -5.40
C ILE A 9 14.27 10.98 -6.06
N GLN A 10 14.68 10.47 -7.21
CA GLN A 10 13.98 9.41 -7.94
C GLN A 10 13.99 8.08 -7.16
N VAL A 11 15.11 7.73 -6.55
CA VAL A 11 15.22 6.54 -5.66
C VAL A 11 14.30 6.70 -4.44
N LEU A 12 14.32 7.86 -3.78
CA LEU A 12 13.42 8.14 -2.66
C LEU A 12 11.95 8.07 -3.06
N TYR A 13 11.62 8.56 -4.26
CA TYR A 13 10.26 8.46 -4.80
C TYR A 13 9.86 6.99 -5.04
N ALA A 14 10.72 6.17 -5.61
CA ALA A 14 10.44 4.75 -5.83
C ALA A 14 10.24 4.01 -4.49
N ILE A 15 11.08 4.29 -3.49
CA ILE A 15 10.93 3.77 -2.13
C ILE A 15 9.60 4.21 -1.51
N ALA A 16 9.30 5.50 -1.58
CA ALA A 16 8.08 6.09 -1.02
C ALA A 16 6.82 5.53 -1.66
N SER A 17 6.80 5.43 -2.99
CA SER A 17 5.68 4.86 -3.73
C SER A 17 5.46 3.39 -3.36
N LEU A 18 6.53 2.60 -3.29
CA LEU A 18 6.44 1.19 -2.93
C LEU A 18 5.99 1.00 -1.47
N ALA A 19 6.43 1.86 -0.56
CA ALA A 19 5.97 1.86 0.84
C ALA A 19 4.48 2.22 0.94
N LEU A 20 4.02 3.25 0.22
CA LEU A 20 2.62 3.66 0.19
C LEU A 20 1.70 2.55 -0.31
N ILE A 21 2.02 1.93 -1.44
CA ILE A 21 1.17 0.87 -1.99
C ILE A 21 1.15 -0.38 -1.11
N SER A 22 2.18 -0.60 -0.30
CA SER A 22 2.36 -1.83 0.49
C SER A 22 1.87 -1.70 1.93
N VAL A 23 1.86 -0.49 2.52
CA VAL A 23 1.60 -0.32 3.95
C VAL A 23 0.20 -0.75 4.38
N GLY A 24 -0.82 -0.52 3.54
CA GLY A 24 -2.18 -0.98 3.80
C GLY A 24 -2.27 -2.50 3.89
N LEU A 25 -1.63 -3.20 2.94
CA LEU A 25 -1.53 -4.66 2.95
C LEU A 25 -0.73 -5.16 4.15
N ALA A 26 0.37 -4.50 4.49
CA ALA A 26 1.20 -4.86 5.63
C ALA A 26 0.42 -4.85 6.96
N ILE A 27 -0.46 -3.87 7.14
CA ILE A 27 -1.33 -3.78 8.32
C ILE A 27 -2.35 -4.93 8.32
N ILE A 28 -3.06 -5.15 7.21
CA ILE A 28 -4.06 -6.22 7.11
C ILE A 28 -3.41 -7.59 7.33
N PHE A 29 -2.37 -7.90 6.56
CA PHE A 29 -1.69 -9.19 6.63
C PHE A 29 -0.99 -9.39 7.98
N GLY A 30 -0.28 -8.39 8.47
CA GLY A 30 0.45 -8.47 9.74
C GLY A 30 -0.46 -8.66 10.95
N MET A 31 -1.66 -8.05 10.95
CA MET A 31 -2.56 -8.12 12.10
C MET A 31 -3.59 -9.25 12.02
N MET A 32 -4.07 -9.59 10.83
CA MET A 32 -5.17 -10.55 10.66
C MET A 32 -4.72 -11.86 10.02
N ARG A 33 -3.50 -11.92 9.48
CA ARG A 33 -2.97 -13.03 8.66
C ARG A 33 -3.89 -13.38 7.48
N VAL A 34 -4.56 -12.37 6.94
CA VAL A 34 -5.45 -12.47 5.79
C VAL A 34 -4.67 -12.10 4.54
N ILE A 35 -4.63 -13.01 3.56
CA ILE A 35 -4.11 -12.72 2.23
C ILE A 35 -5.24 -12.06 1.44
N ASN A 36 -5.09 -10.76 1.20
CA ASN A 36 -6.08 -9.97 0.47
C ASN A 36 -5.62 -9.72 -0.97
N LEU A 37 -6.07 -10.55 -1.90
CA LEU A 37 -5.74 -10.39 -3.32
C LEU A 37 -6.47 -9.21 -3.98
N ALA A 38 -7.55 -8.70 -3.35
CA ALA A 38 -8.23 -7.47 -3.80
C ALA A 38 -7.56 -6.18 -3.30
N HIS A 39 -6.34 -6.27 -2.73
CA HIS A 39 -5.65 -5.08 -2.22
C HIS A 39 -5.36 -4.04 -3.33
N GLY A 40 -4.97 -4.50 -4.51
CA GLY A 40 -4.72 -3.62 -5.66
C GLY A 40 -5.96 -2.86 -6.11
N GLU A 41 -7.14 -3.49 -6.03
CA GLU A 41 -8.41 -2.86 -6.39
C GLU A 41 -8.82 -1.77 -5.39
N PHE A 42 -8.40 -1.85 -4.13
CA PHE A 42 -8.57 -0.74 -3.19
C PHE A 42 -7.71 0.47 -3.56
N LEU A 43 -6.50 0.27 -4.11
CA LEU A 43 -5.72 1.37 -4.67
C LEU A 43 -6.43 1.96 -5.91
N MET A 44 -6.87 1.11 -6.82
CA MET A 44 -7.63 1.52 -8.00
C MET A 44 -8.86 2.34 -7.61
N LEU A 45 -9.67 1.85 -6.67
CA LEU A 45 -10.87 2.56 -6.17
C LEU A 45 -10.50 3.92 -5.56
N GLY A 46 -9.36 4.02 -4.88
CA GLY A 46 -8.85 5.29 -4.35
C GLY A 46 -8.56 6.30 -5.46
N GLY A 47 -7.92 5.86 -6.54
CA GLY A 47 -7.69 6.68 -7.72
C GLY A 47 -8.99 7.16 -8.35
N TYR A 48 -9.95 6.25 -8.59
CA TYR A 48 -11.28 6.63 -9.13
C TYR A 48 -12.06 7.54 -8.18
N ALA A 49 -12.03 7.31 -6.88
CA ALA A 49 -12.69 8.17 -5.90
C ALA A 49 -12.14 9.61 -5.95
N ALA A 50 -10.81 9.77 -6.09
CA ALA A 50 -10.19 11.08 -6.26
C ALA A 50 -10.59 11.75 -7.58
N ILE A 51 -10.63 10.99 -8.69
CA ILE A 51 -11.05 11.48 -10.01
C ILE A 51 -12.50 11.96 -9.96
N VAL A 52 -13.41 11.12 -9.44
CA VAL A 52 -14.84 11.47 -9.33
C VAL A 52 -15.04 12.69 -8.42
N ALA A 53 -14.39 12.75 -7.26
CA ALA A 53 -14.49 13.89 -6.37
C ALA A 53 -14.01 15.20 -7.05
N THR A 54 -12.91 15.13 -7.79
CA THR A 54 -12.36 16.28 -8.50
C THR A 54 -13.26 16.72 -9.66
N SER A 55 -13.87 15.80 -10.38
CA SER A 55 -14.82 16.13 -11.46
C SER A 55 -16.09 16.81 -10.96
N HIS A 56 -16.44 16.62 -9.68
CA HIS A 56 -17.54 17.32 -9.01
C HIS A 56 -17.09 18.63 -8.32
N GLY A 57 -15.90 19.15 -8.64
CA GLY A 57 -15.41 20.44 -8.14
C GLY A 57 -14.75 20.40 -6.75
N ILE A 58 -14.56 19.23 -6.16
CA ILE A 58 -13.81 19.12 -4.91
C ILE A 58 -12.31 19.34 -5.21
N SER A 59 -11.64 20.12 -4.36
CA SER A 59 -10.20 20.35 -4.48
C SER A 59 -9.44 19.01 -4.53
N ILE A 60 -8.49 18.90 -5.45
CA ILE A 60 -7.68 17.69 -5.63
C ILE A 60 -7.00 17.21 -4.32
N TRP A 61 -6.60 18.15 -3.47
CA TRP A 61 -5.98 17.86 -2.18
C TRP A 61 -6.95 17.18 -1.22
N ILE A 62 -8.18 17.69 -1.13
CA ILE A 62 -9.25 17.09 -0.32
C ILE A 62 -9.67 15.75 -0.92
N ALA A 63 -9.79 15.68 -2.25
CA ALA A 63 -10.15 14.46 -2.96
C ALA A 63 -9.15 13.31 -2.66
N MET A 64 -7.84 13.60 -2.73
CA MET A 64 -6.79 12.60 -2.51
C MET A 64 -6.59 12.25 -1.02
N LEU A 65 -6.55 13.27 -0.14
CA LEU A 65 -6.13 13.07 1.26
C LEU A 65 -7.29 12.74 2.20
N VAL A 66 -8.52 13.04 1.82
CA VAL A 66 -9.71 12.87 2.68
C VAL A 66 -10.76 11.98 2.03
N VAL A 67 -11.24 12.33 0.83
CA VAL A 67 -12.37 11.63 0.22
C VAL A 67 -11.99 10.20 -0.14
N ALA A 68 -10.90 9.99 -0.86
CA ALA A 68 -10.48 8.67 -1.29
C ALA A 68 -10.22 7.70 -0.11
N PRO A 69 -9.44 8.07 0.94
CA PRO A 69 -9.27 7.22 2.11
C PRO A 69 -10.59 6.88 2.83
N ILE A 70 -11.49 7.84 2.97
CA ILE A 70 -12.77 7.62 3.66
C ILE A 70 -13.63 6.66 2.84
N VAL A 71 -13.81 6.91 1.55
CA VAL A 71 -14.65 6.08 0.66
C VAL A 71 -14.12 4.65 0.64
N VAL A 72 -12.82 4.47 0.39
CA VAL A 72 -12.23 3.12 0.30
C VAL A 72 -12.17 2.45 1.67
N GLY A 73 -11.95 3.19 2.74
CA GLY A 73 -12.01 2.68 4.10
C GLY A 73 -13.39 2.15 4.47
N LEU A 74 -14.46 2.87 4.09
CA LEU A 74 -15.84 2.41 4.29
C LEU A 74 -16.14 1.15 3.47
N ILE A 75 -15.72 1.12 2.20
CA ILE A 75 -15.82 -0.09 1.36
C ILE A 75 -15.08 -1.26 2.04
N GLY A 76 -13.86 -1.02 2.57
CA GLY A 76 -13.09 -2.02 3.30
C GLY A 76 -13.84 -2.57 4.51
N VAL A 77 -14.47 -1.71 5.32
CA VAL A 77 -15.29 -2.16 6.47
C VAL A 77 -16.49 -2.98 6.01
N VAL A 78 -17.14 -2.59 4.91
CA VAL A 78 -18.25 -3.37 4.33
C VAL A 78 -17.77 -4.74 3.88
N VAL A 79 -16.67 -4.81 3.13
CA VAL A 79 -16.06 -6.06 2.65
C VAL A 79 -15.67 -6.97 3.82
N GLU A 80 -15.07 -6.39 4.85
CA GLU A 80 -14.73 -7.17 6.05
C GLU A 80 -15.98 -7.77 6.68
N ARG A 81 -17.03 -6.98 6.92
CA ARG A 81 -18.24 -7.44 7.60
C ARG A 81 -19.07 -8.44 6.80
N THR A 82 -19.05 -8.34 5.48
CA THR A 82 -19.88 -9.18 4.59
C THR A 82 -19.16 -10.42 4.08
N ILE A 83 -17.83 -10.39 3.96
CA ILE A 83 -17.06 -11.47 3.34
C ILE A 83 -15.98 -11.98 4.30
N ILE A 84 -15.01 -11.14 4.70
CA ILE A 84 -13.79 -11.58 5.37
C ILE A 84 -14.07 -12.13 6.76
N ARG A 85 -15.00 -11.54 7.48
CA ARG A 85 -15.39 -11.94 8.85
C ARG A 85 -15.74 -13.42 8.97
N PHE A 86 -16.35 -14.01 7.96
CA PHE A 86 -16.77 -15.42 7.95
C PHE A 86 -15.63 -16.38 7.58
N LEU A 87 -14.47 -15.85 7.21
CA LEU A 87 -13.33 -16.60 6.68
C LEU A 87 -12.09 -16.52 7.58
N TYR A 88 -12.21 -15.95 8.79
CA TYR A 88 -11.08 -15.87 9.72
C TYR A 88 -10.50 -17.25 10.04
N GLY A 89 -9.17 -17.36 10.01
CA GLY A 89 -8.45 -18.61 10.22
C GLY A 89 -8.43 -19.56 9.02
N ARG A 90 -9.13 -19.23 7.93
CA ARG A 90 -9.24 -20.03 6.72
C ARG A 90 -8.50 -19.31 5.58
N MET A 91 -7.17 -19.45 5.57
CA MET A 91 -6.29 -18.67 4.67
C MET A 91 -6.62 -18.88 3.19
N ILE A 92 -6.82 -20.14 2.74
CA ILE A 92 -7.09 -20.46 1.32
C ILE A 92 -8.45 -19.88 0.90
N ASP A 93 -9.49 -20.05 1.73
CA ASP A 93 -10.83 -19.55 1.44
C ASP A 93 -10.85 -18.02 1.36
N THR A 94 -10.11 -17.35 2.24
CA THR A 94 -9.97 -15.89 2.22
C THR A 94 -9.27 -15.42 0.95
N MET A 95 -8.24 -16.15 0.52
CA MET A 95 -7.51 -15.86 -0.72
C MET A 95 -8.41 -16.00 -1.95
N LEU A 96 -9.20 -17.08 -2.02
CA LEU A 96 -10.16 -17.30 -3.12
C LEU A 96 -11.28 -16.27 -3.11
N ALA A 97 -11.85 -15.95 -1.94
CA ALA A 97 -12.90 -14.94 -1.82
C ALA A 97 -12.41 -13.54 -2.22
N THR A 98 -11.20 -13.16 -1.81
CA THR A 98 -10.63 -11.86 -2.19
C THR A 98 -10.22 -11.82 -3.66
N TRP A 99 -9.83 -12.95 -4.26
CA TRP A 99 -9.62 -13.02 -5.70
C TRP A 99 -10.93 -12.84 -6.47
N GLY A 100 -12.01 -13.52 -6.06
CA GLY A 100 -13.34 -13.29 -6.63
C GLY A 100 -13.81 -11.84 -6.47
N LEU A 101 -13.55 -11.23 -5.31
CA LEU A 101 -13.81 -9.80 -5.07
C LEU A 101 -12.99 -8.90 -6.02
N SER A 102 -11.72 -9.23 -6.26
CA SER A 102 -10.87 -8.51 -7.22
C SER A 102 -11.49 -8.51 -8.61
N LEU A 103 -11.87 -9.69 -9.13
CA LEU A 103 -12.53 -9.82 -10.43
C LEU A 103 -13.84 -9.03 -10.48
N PHE A 104 -14.65 -9.09 -9.43
CA PHE A 104 -15.89 -8.32 -9.31
C PHE A 104 -15.63 -6.81 -9.38
N LEU A 105 -14.66 -6.29 -8.61
CA LEU A 105 -14.33 -4.87 -8.58
C LEU A 105 -13.77 -4.39 -9.92
N VAL A 106 -12.92 -5.17 -10.59
CA VAL A 106 -12.42 -4.87 -11.94
C VAL A 106 -13.59 -4.81 -12.92
N GLY A 107 -14.48 -5.81 -12.91
CA GLY A 107 -15.67 -5.83 -13.77
C GLY A 107 -16.61 -4.65 -13.51
N LEU A 108 -16.87 -4.33 -12.24
CA LEU A 108 -17.72 -3.21 -11.83
C LEU A 108 -17.13 -1.86 -12.28
N THR A 109 -15.86 -1.63 -12.05
CA THR A 109 -15.18 -0.38 -12.47
C THR A 109 -15.10 -0.26 -13.98
N THR A 110 -14.89 -1.37 -14.70
CA THR A 110 -14.92 -1.39 -16.17
C THR A 110 -16.32 -1.05 -16.70
N ALA A 111 -17.37 -1.55 -16.06
CA ALA A 111 -18.75 -1.24 -16.46
C ALA A 111 -19.13 0.23 -16.22
N ILE A 112 -18.61 0.85 -15.16
CA ILE A 112 -18.92 2.25 -14.79
C ILE A 112 -18.05 3.25 -15.56
N PHE A 113 -16.75 3.02 -15.64
CA PHE A 113 -15.76 3.99 -16.17
C PHE A 113 -15.21 3.62 -17.56
N GLY A 114 -15.56 2.45 -18.07
CA GLY A 114 -14.97 1.93 -19.30
C GLY A 114 -13.57 1.35 -19.09
N ASN A 115 -12.96 0.85 -20.16
CA ASN A 115 -11.61 0.28 -20.13
C ASN A 115 -10.57 1.29 -20.68
N THR A 116 -10.67 2.54 -20.25
CA THR A 116 -9.76 3.62 -20.65
C THR A 116 -8.98 4.12 -19.46
N THR A 117 -7.77 4.63 -19.71
CA THR A 117 -7.00 5.31 -18.67
C THR A 117 -7.56 6.71 -18.44
N VAL A 118 -7.97 6.98 -17.22
CA VAL A 118 -8.39 8.31 -16.78
C VAL A 118 -7.29 8.88 -15.89
N GLY A 119 -6.95 10.15 -16.10
CA GLY A 119 -5.91 10.83 -15.35
C GLY A 119 -6.40 12.12 -14.71
N ILE A 120 -5.68 12.57 -13.71
CA ILE A 120 -5.79 13.90 -13.12
C ILE A 120 -4.44 14.57 -13.32
N SER A 121 -4.42 15.82 -13.74
CA SER A 121 -3.16 16.57 -13.84
C SER A 121 -2.51 16.76 -12.47
N ALA A 122 -1.21 16.54 -12.37
CA ALA A 122 -0.47 16.79 -11.15
C ALA A 122 -0.59 18.28 -10.74
N PRO A 123 -1.02 18.56 -9.50
CA PRO A 123 -1.35 19.94 -9.10
C PRO A 123 -0.12 20.83 -8.85
N LEU A 124 1.07 20.23 -8.81
CA LEU A 124 2.33 20.93 -8.59
C LEU A 124 3.13 20.97 -9.89
N GLY A 125 3.70 22.13 -10.18
CA GLY A 125 4.57 22.32 -11.35
C GLY A 125 5.87 21.52 -11.27
N SER A 126 6.81 21.84 -12.16
CA SER A 126 8.17 21.30 -12.17
C SER A 126 9.17 22.32 -11.66
N PHE A 127 10.24 21.86 -11.05
CA PHE A 127 11.39 22.68 -10.67
C PHE A 127 12.67 22.17 -11.33
N GLN A 128 13.67 23.02 -11.39
CA GLN A 128 14.92 22.74 -12.10
C GLN A 128 16.05 22.45 -11.09
N ILE A 129 16.81 21.40 -11.34
CA ILE A 129 18.02 21.04 -10.59
C ILE A 129 19.17 21.07 -11.59
N GLY A 130 19.90 22.18 -11.63
CA GLY A 130 20.93 22.40 -12.64
C GLY A 130 20.37 22.28 -14.06
N ALA A 131 20.85 21.32 -14.85
CA ALA A 131 20.40 21.08 -16.22
C ALA A 131 19.11 20.22 -16.32
N TYR A 132 18.62 19.66 -15.21
CA TYR A 132 17.51 18.69 -15.19
C TYR A 132 16.22 19.30 -14.63
N ARG A 133 15.08 18.86 -15.18
CA ARG A 133 13.75 19.20 -14.65
C ARG A 133 13.12 17.98 -13.97
N THR A 134 12.51 18.19 -12.81
CA THR A 134 11.72 17.16 -12.11
C THR A 134 10.41 17.74 -11.62
N SER A 135 9.40 16.90 -11.42
CA SER A 135 8.10 17.33 -10.92
C SER A 135 8.17 17.61 -9.41
N ALA A 136 7.64 18.74 -8.96
CA ALA A 136 7.49 19.02 -7.54
C ALA A 136 6.53 18.01 -6.87
N TYR A 137 5.65 17.37 -7.65
CA TYR A 137 4.76 16.33 -7.18
C TYR A 137 5.51 15.09 -6.65
N THR A 138 6.70 14.80 -7.18
CA THR A 138 7.60 13.75 -6.67
C THR A 138 7.92 13.96 -5.17
N LEU A 139 8.25 15.20 -4.79
CA LEU A 139 8.52 15.53 -3.38
C LEU A 139 7.27 15.44 -2.51
N PHE A 140 6.11 15.79 -3.05
CA PHE A 140 4.83 15.65 -2.36
C PHE A 140 4.56 14.17 -2.04
N VAL A 141 4.73 13.25 -3.00
CA VAL A 141 4.54 11.80 -2.77
C VAL A 141 5.49 11.28 -1.69
N ILE A 142 6.77 11.69 -1.72
CA ILE A 142 7.75 11.34 -0.68
C ILE A 142 7.29 11.84 0.69
N THR A 143 6.81 13.08 0.75
CA THR A 143 6.34 13.70 2.01
C THR A 143 5.10 12.97 2.54
N VAL A 144 4.12 12.67 1.70
CA VAL A 144 2.92 11.92 2.08
C VAL A 144 3.31 10.52 2.62
N ALA A 145 4.22 9.82 1.95
CA ALA A 145 4.70 8.52 2.40
C ALA A 145 5.35 8.63 3.80
N ALA A 146 6.23 9.60 4.00
CA ALA A 146 6.89 9.82 5.27
C ALA A 146 5.89 10.14 6.39
N VAL A 147 4.91 11.01 6.12
CA VAL A 147 3.86 11.37 7.09
C VAL A 147 2.98 10.16 7.41
N VAL A 148 2.52 9.41 6.41
CA VAL A 148 1.70 8.20 6.62
C VAL A 148 2.44 7.18 7.47
N LEU A 149 3.70 6.88 7.14
CA LEU A 149 4.52 5.94 7.91
C LEU A 149 4.75 6.44 9.34
N ALA A 150 5.02 7.74 9.53
CA ALA A 150 5.18 8.34 10.84
C ALA A 150 3.89 8.27 11.67
N VAL A 151 2.74 8.59 11.08
CA VAL A 151 1.42 8.48 11.75
C VAL A 151 1.14 7.05 12.17
N ILE A 152 1.37 6.06 11.29
CA ILE A 152 1.18 4.65 11.62
C ILE A 152 2.13 4.24 12.77
N PHE A 153 3.39 4.67 12.72
CA PHE A 153 4.34 4.41 13.78
C PHE A 153 3.88 4.97 15.14
N VAL A 154 3.44 6.23 15.15
CA VAL A 154 2.91 6.90 16.35
C VAL A 154 1.68 6.17 16.88
N VAL A 155 0.72 5.87 16.00
CA VAL A 155 -0.51 5.15 16.37
C VAL A 155 -0.17 3.77 16.93
N MET A 156 0.67 3.01 16.26
CA MET A 156 1.04 1.67 16.71
C MET A 156 1.85 1.69 18.01
N ARG A 157 2.73 2.67 18.22
CA ARG A 157 3.65 2.68 19.36
C ARG A 157 3.06 3.31 20.62
N TRP A 158 2.31 4.41 20.49
CA TRP A 158 1.94 5.28 21.61
C TRP A 158 0.43 5.39 21.87
N THR A 159 -0.44 4.76 21.07
CA THR A 159 -1.88 4.86 21.31
C THR A 159 -2.48 3.58 21.91
N ARG A 160 -3.65 3.73 22.55
CA ARG A 160 -4.45 2.59 23.03
C ARG A 160 -4.92 1.70 21.88
N LEU A 161 -5.20 2.29 20.71
CA LEU A 161 -5.58 1.53 19.50
C LEU A 161 -4.43 0.60 19.08
N GLY A 162 -3.20 1.11 19.02
CA GLY A 162 -2.03 0.31 18.69
C GLY A 162 -1.76 -0.80 19.73
N LEU A 163 -1.99 -0.54 21.02
CA LEU A 163 -1.85 -1.55 22.06
C LEU A 163 -2.88 -2.67 21.87
N ILE A 164 -4.16 -2.32 21.72
CA ILE A 164 -5.26 -3.27 21.51
C ILE A 164 -5.02 -4.10 20.24
N ALA A 165 -4.63 -3.43 19.17
CA ALA A 165 -4.34 -4.07 17.90
C ALA A 165 -3.21 -5.11 18.02
N ARG A 166 -2.07 -4.76 18.62
CA ARG A 166 -0.95 -5.69 18.86
C ARG A 166 -1.32 -6.83 19.82
N GLY A 167 -2.07 -6.55 20.88
CA GLY A 167 -2.56 -7.59 21.80
C GLY A 167 -3.46 -8.59 21.10
N THR A 168 -4.41 -8.11 20.29
CA THR A 168 -5.30 -8.96 19.48
C THR A 168 -4.54 -9.80 18.45
N MET A 169 -3.52 -9.21 17.80
CA MET A 169 -2.63 -9.90 16.85
C MET A 169 -1.85 -11.05 17.54
N GLN A 170 -1.40 -10.85 18.77
CA GLN A 170 -0.65 -11.88 19.50
C GLN A 170 -1.55 -13.03 19.95
N ASN A 171 -2.69 -12.71 20.57
CA ASN A 171 -3.65 -13.69 21.05
C ASN A 171 -5.05 -13.08 21.13
N ALA A 172 -5.89 -13.36 20.14
CA ALA A 172 -7.26 -12.86 20.07
C ALA A 172 -8.14 -13.39 21.22
N ASN A 173 -7.94 -14.64 21.66
CA ASN A 173 -8.71 -15.23 22.74
C ASN A 173 -8.39 -14.56 24.08
N MET A 174 -7.11 -14.31 24.37
CA MET A 174 -6.67 -13.59 25.55
C MET A 174 -7.17 -12.14 25.54
N ALA A 175 -7.09 -11.47 24.39
CA ALA A 175 -7.62 -10.11 24.24
C ALA A 175 -9.13 -10.08 24.51
N SER A 176 -9.88 -11.08 24.04
CA SER A 176 -11.32 -11.23 24.32
C SER A 176 -11.61 -11.43 25.81
N ALA A 177 -10.82 -12.24 26.51
CA ALA A 177 -10.95 -12.44 27.96
C ALA A 177 -10.70 -11.15 28.75
N LEU A 178 -9.91 -10.21 28.20
CA LEU A 178 -9.67 -8.89 28.76
C LEU A 178 -10.72 -7.84 28.33
N GLY A 179 -11.83 -8.25 27.70
CA GLY A 179 -12.92 -7.37 27.30
C GLY A 179 -12.75 -6.69 25.93
N VAL A 180 -11.70 -7.01 25.17
CA VAL A 180 -11.57 -6.55 23.79
C VAL A 180 -12.50 -7.37 22.88
N ASN A 181 -13.07 -6.73 21.86
CA ASN A 181 -13.87 -7.42 20.85
C ASN A 181 -13.03 -7.63 19.58
N PRO A 182 -12.41 -8.82 19.33
CA PRO A 182 -11.53 -9.04 18.19
C PRO A 182 -12.19 -8.78 16.83
N PRO A 183 -13.46 -9.18 16.57
CA PRO A 183 -14.14 -8.83 15.31
C PRO A 183 -14.21 -7.34 15.04
N ARG A 184 -14.39 -6.49 16.07
CA ARG A 184 -14.36 -5.02 15.88
C ARG A 184 -12.96 -4.52 15.57
N VAL A 185 -11.94 -5.08 16.22
CA VAL A 185 -10.54 -4.74 15.94
C VAL A 185 -10.18 -5.10 14.50
N TYR A 186 -10.60 -6.26 14.02
CA TYR A 186 -10.36 -6.70 12.64
C TYR A 186 -11.08 -5.82 11.63
N ALA A 187 -12.35 -5.46 11.86
CA ALA A 187 -13.08 -4.54 10.97
C ALA A 187 -12.41 -3.16 10.86
N ILE A 188 -11.96 -2.60 11.99
CA ILE A 188 -11.23 -1.33 12.00
C ILE A 188 -9.88 -1.48 11.28
N THR A 189 -9.16 -2.57 11.53
CA THR A 189 -7.86 -2.84 10.89
C THR A 189 -7.98 -2.97 9.39
N PHE A 190 -8.96 -3.75 8.92
CA PHE A 190 -9.20 -3.94 7.49
C PHE A 190 -9.63 -2.62 6.82
N GLY A 191 -10.55 -1.88 7.46
CA GLY A 191 -10.98 -0.56 7.00
C GLY A 191 -9.83 0.45 6.93
N LEU A 192 -8.96 0.50 7.95
CA LEU A 192 -7.78 1.37 7.94
C LEU A 192 -6.77 0.95 6.85
N GLY A 193 -6.52 -0.35 6.70
CA GLY A 193 -5.66 -0.84 5.61
C GLY A 193 -6.21 -0.49 4.24
N ALA A 194 -7.52 -0.64 4.03
CA ALA A 194 -8.20 -0.24 2.80
C ALA A 194 -8.14 1.30 2.59
N ALA A 195 -8.33 2.10 3.64
CA ALA A 195 -8.21 3.55 3.59
C ALA A 195 -6.81 4.01 3.16
N LEU A 196 -5.77 3.37 3.72
CA LEU A 196 -4.37 3.65 3.34
C LEU A 196 -4.09 3.24 1.88
N SER A 197 -4.68 2.14 1.42
CA SER A 197 -4.61 1.74 0.01
C SER A 197 -5.30 2.77 -0.88
N GLY A 198 -6.50 3.22 -0.50
CA GLY A 198 -7.22 4.26 -1.21
C GLY A 198 -6.44 5.58 -1.29
N LEU A 199 -5.81 5.98 -0.18
CA LEU A 199 -4.91 7.14 -0.16
C LEU A 199 -3.72 6.96 -1.11
N ALA A 200 -3.07 5.80 -1.07
CA ALA A 200 -1.93 5.50 -1.95
C ALA A 200 -2.34 5.57 -3.43
N GLY A 201 -3.45 4.94 -3.80
CA GLY A 201 -3.97 4.98 -5.17
C GLY A 201 -4.34 6.38 -5.64
N ALA A 202 -4.98 7.17 -4.78
CA ALA A 202 -5.33 8.57 -5.07
C ALA A 202 -4.10 9.46 -5.25
N VAL A 203 -3.10 9.31 -4.38
CA VAL A 203 -1.84 10.06 -4.45
C VAL A 203 -1.00 9.67 -5.66
N LEU A 204 -1.05 8.43 -6.10
CA LEU A 204 -0.32 7.97 -7.30
C LEU A 204 -1.08 8.23 -8.62
N ALA A 205 -2.39 8.44 -8.57
CA ALA A 205 -3.23 8.67 -9.75
C ALA A 205 -2.72 9.77 -10.71
N PRO A 206 -2.23 10.93 -10.24
CA PRO A 206 -1.70 11.98 -11.13
C PRO A 206 -0.42 11.59 -11.89
N VAL A 207 0.28 10.55 -11.44
CA VAL A 207 1.53 10.09 -12.06
C VAL A 207 1.30 8.88 -12.96
N SER A 208 0.49 7.91 -12.52
CA SER A 208 0.28 6.64 -13.21
C SER A 208 -0.97 6.63 -14.11
N GLY A 209 -1.90 7.58 -13.91
CA GLY A 209 -3.26 7.42 -14.38
C GLY A 209 -3.99 6.31 -13.62
N VAL A 210 -5.27 6.12 -13.90
CA VAL A 210 -6.10 5.06 -13.31
C VAL A 210 -6.85 4.33 -14.40
N PHE A 211 -6.81 3.02 -14.39
CA PHE A 211 -7.56 2.14 -15.29
C PHE A 211 -7.98 0.87 -14.53
N PRO A 212 -9.03 0.15 -14.95
CA PRO A 212 -9.64 -0.90 -14.15
C PRO A 212 -8.70 -2.04 -13.72
N THR A 213 -7.68 -2.35 -14.50
CA THR A 213 -6.74 -3.45 -14.20
C THR A 213 -5.43 -3.03 -13.55
N ILE A 214 -5.27 -1.74 -13.18
CA ILE A 214 -4.03 -1.22 -12.55
C ILE A 214 -3.74 -1.91 -11.21
N GLY A 215 -4.78 -2.38 -10.52
CA GLY A 215 -4.68 -3.09 -9.24
C GLY A 215 -3.79 -4.33 -9.30
N VAL A 216 -3.81 -5.05 -10.41
CA VAL A 216 -3.01 -6.28 -10.59
C VAL A 216 -1.50 -6.01 -10.44
N ALA A 217 -1.01 -4.92 -11.01
CA ALA A 217 0.41 -4.52 -10.88
C ALA A 217 0.75 -4.11 -9.44
N TYR A 218 -0.16 -3.42 -8.77
CA TYR A 218 0.05 -2.96 -7.41
C TYR A 218 0.01 -4.10 -6.38
N VAL A 219 -0.91 -5.07 -6.55
CA VAL A 219 -1.00 -6.18 -5.60
C VAL A 219 0.27 -7.02 -5.61
N ALA A 220 0.84 -7.31 -6.79
CA ALA A 220 2.08 -8.06 -6.90
C ALA A 220 3.25 -7.38 -6.17
N LYS A 221 3.46 -6.09 -6.42
CA LYS A 221 4.50 -5.28 -5.75
C LYS A 221 4.30 -5.21 -4.24
N SER A 222 3.05 -5.03 -3.79
CA SER A 222 2.73 -4.97 -2.37
C SER A 222 3.01 -6.28 -1.65
N PHE A 223 2.62 -7.42 -2.23
CA PHE A 223 2.91 -8.73 -1.64
C PHE A 223 4.39 -9.01 -1.54
N ILE A 224 5.13 -8.76 -2.62
CA ILE A 224 6.59 -8.94 -2.62
C ILE A 224 7.24 -8.09 -1.52
N THR A 225 6.82 -6.85 -1.38
CA THR A 225 7.36 -5.94 -0.37
C THR A 225 7.02 -6.39 1.05
N VAL A 226 5.78 -6.81 1.30
CA VAL A 226 5.34 -7.25 2.63
C VAL A 226 6.00 -8.58 3.03
N ILE A 227 6.04 -9.56 2.12
CA ILE A 227 6.69 -10.85 2.38
C ILE A 227 8.20 -10.66 2.54
N GLY A 228 8.82 -9.87 1.66
CA GLY A 228 10.25 -9.55 1.74
C GLY A 228 10.61 -8.77 3.02
N GLY A 229 9.70 -7.95 3.52
CA GLY A 229 9.84 -7.23 4.78
C GLY A 229 9.83 -8.15 6.01
N GLY A 230 9.01 -9.20 6.01
CA GLY A 230 8.94 -10.21 7.06
C GLY A 230 8.05 -9.82 8.24
N ALA A 231 8.39 -10.29 9.44
CA ALA A 231 7.52 -10.30 10.63
C ALA A 231 7.11 -8.90 11.16
N ALA A 232 7.94 -7.89 10.95
CA ALA A 232 7.67 -6.54 11.47
C ALA A 232 6.88 -5.71 10.45
N ILE A 233 5.64 -5.34 10.79
CA ILE A 233 4.72 -4.65 9.88
C ILE A 233 5.36 -3.41 9.27
N LEU A 234 5.78 -2.44 10.09
CA LEU A 234 6.24 -1.14 9.61
C LEU A 234 7.72 -1.17 9.19
N SER A 235 8.62 -1.62 10.07
CA SER A 235 10.06 -1.67 9.75
C SER A 235 10.37 -2.66 8.63
N GLY A 236 9.62 -3.76 8.55
CA GLY A 236 9.71 -4.70 7.45
C GLY A 236 9.32 -4.07 6.11
N THR A 237 8.16 -3.42 6.06
CA THR A 237 7.71 -2.74 4.84
C THR A 237 8.67 -1.65 4.40
N VAL A 238 9.16 -0.82 5.33
CA VAL A 238 10.11 0.26 5.02
C VAL A 238 11.44 -0.30 4.50
N SER A 239 12.01 -1.31 5.17
CA SER A 239 13.28 -1.89 4.74
C SER A 239 13.18 -2.61 3.39
N ALA A 240 12.08 -3.35 3.16
CA ALA A 240 11.83 -3.99 1.87
C ALA A 240 11.59 -2.96 0.76
N SER A 241 10.81 -1.91 1.03
CA SER A 241 10.60 -0.82 0.07
C SER A 241 11.91 -0.09 -0.26
N ALA A 242 12.78 0.13 0.75
CA ALA A 242 14.08 0.72 0.53
C ALA A 242 14.95 -0.15 -0.38
N LEU A 243 15.00 -1.45 -0.14
CA LEU A 243 15.76 -2.38 -0.96
C LEU A 243 15.19 -2.47 -2.39
N PHE A 244 13.92 -2.83 -2.52
CA PHE A 244 13.31 -3.10 -3.82
C PHE A 244 13.11 -1.82 -4.64
N GLY A 245 12.73 -0.71 -4.01
CA GLY A 245 12.60 0.59 -4.67
C GLY A 245 13.93 1.11 -5.18
N SER A 246 15.02 0.95 -4.42
CA SER A 246 16.36 1.33 -4.88
C SER A 246 16.81 0.48 -6.05
N ILE A 247 16.65 -0.84 -5.98
CA ILE A 247 17.03 -1.76 -7.07
C ILE A 247 16.21 -1.44 -8.34
N ASN A 248 14.90 -1.29 -8.21
CA ASN A 248 14.03 -0.92 -9.33
C ASN A 248 14.49 0.37 -10.00
N GLN A 249 14.68 1.43 -9.22
CA GLN A 249 15.01 2.75 -9.77
C GLN A 249 16.42 2.82 -10.36
N ILE A 250 17.41 2.20 -9.72
CA ILE A 250 18.78 2.16 -10.24
C ILE A 250 18.82 1.36 -11.55
N ALA A 251 18.17 0.19 -11.59
CA ALA A 251 18.09 -0.61 -12.80
C ALA A 251 17.33 0.13 -13.93
N THR A 252 16.23 0.81 -13.61
CA THR A 252 15.48 1.66 -14.55
C THR A 252 16.35 2.76 -15.14
N PHE A 253 17.18 3.38 -14.31
CA PHE A 253 18.05 4.48 -14.76
C PHE A 253 19.14 3.99 -15.71
N VAL A 254 19.75 2.84 -15.44
CA VAL A 254 20.85 2.28 -16.25
C VAL A 254 20.35 1.64 -17.55
N THR A 255 19.09 1.18 -17.55
CA THR A 255 18.52 0.40 -18.67
C THR A 255 17.19 0.98 -19.16
N THR A 256 16.08 0.35 -18.77
CA THR A 256 14.70 0.78 -19.06
C THR A 256 13.77 0.46 -17.88
N PRO A 257 12.56 1.08 -17.79
CA PRO A 257 11.60 0.77 -16.75
C PRO A 257 11.21 -0.72 -16.68
N VAL A 258 11.16 -1.41 -17.82
CA VAL A 258 10.85 -2.84 -17.87
C VAL A 258 11.94 -3.66 -17.17
N PHE A 259 13.20 -3.36 -17.43
CA PHE A 259 14.31 -4.03 -16.73
C PHE A 259 14.37 -3.66 -15.25
N GLY A 260 13.93 -2.48 -14.86
CA GLY A 260 13.73 -2.11 -13.44
C GLY A 260 12.75 -3.03 -12.74
N GLU A 261 11.61 -3.31 -13.35
CA GLU A 261 10.61 -4.26 -12.81
C GLU A 261 11.18 -5.69 -12.72
N VAL A 262 11.88 -6.15 -13.76
CA VAL A 262 12.55 -7.47 -13.74
C VAL A 262 13.59 -7.55 -12.63
N ALA A 263 14.39 -6.51 -12.44
CA ALA A 263 15.40 -6.45 -11.38
C ALA A 263 14.77 -6.50 -9.98
N LEU A 264 13.65 -5.80 -9.77
CA LEU A 264 12.89 -5.86 -8.53
C LEU A 264 12.41 -7.29 -8.25
N LEU A 265 11.79 -7.95 -9.25
CA LEU A 265 11.28 -9.31 -9.11
C LEU A 265 12.42 -10.32 -8.86
N ALA A 266 13.54 -10.20 -9.57
CA ALA A 266 14.72 -11.04 -9.37
C ALA A 266 15.30 -10.84 -7.96
N ALA A 267 15.41 -9.60 -7.49
CA ALA A 267 15.86 -9.30 -6.14
C ALA A 267 14.92 -9.90 -5.08
N ALA A 268 13.61 -9.88 -5.32
CA ALA A 268 12.64 -10.49 -4.43
C ALA A 268 12.80 -12.02 -4.33
N ILE A 269 13.00 -12.70 -5.47
CA ILE A 269 13.22 -14.15 -5.50
C ILE A 269 14.52 -14.49 -4.73
N ILE A 270 15.59 -13.74 -4.99
CA ILE A 270 16.88 -13.93 -4.31
C ILE A 270 16.72 -13.70 -2.80
N LEU A 271 16.03 -12.62 -2.41
CA LEU A 271 15.81 -12.28 -1.01
C LEU A 271 15.03 -13.37 -0.29
N ILE A 272 13.91 -13.85 -0.85
CA ILE A 272 13.08 -14.89 -0.23
C ILE A 272 13.86 -16.20 -0.13
N ARG A 273 14.71 -16.53 -1.11
CA ARG A 273 15.59 -17.72 -1.07
C ARG A 273 16.65 -17.62 0.03
N LEU A 274 17.26 -16.45 0.20
CA LEU A 274 18.31 -16.21 1.19
C LEU A 274 17.75 -15.96 2.59
N LEU A 275 16.60 -15.28 2.68
CA LEU A 275 15.92 -14.89 3.91
C LEU A 275 14.44 -15.31 3.85
N PRO A 276 14.11 -16.59 4.02
CA PRO A 276 12.73 -17.08 3.88
C PRO A 276 11.75 -16.48 4.91
N GLN A 277 12.27 -15.89 6.00
CA GLN A 277 11.47 -15.17 7.01
C GLN A 277 11.41 -13.65 6.76
N GLY A 278 11.91 -13.19 5.61
CA GLY A 278 12.04 -11.77 5.30
C GLY A 278 13.18 -11.07 6.04
N ILE A 279 13.39 -9.79 5.71
CA ILE A 279 14.48 -8.97 6.25
C ILE A 279 14.43 -8.91 7.78
N THR A 280 13.26 -8.66 8.35
CA THR A 280 13.09 -8.47 9.80
C THR A 280 12.93 -9.75 10.58
N GLY A 281 12.57 -10.88 9.95
CA GLY A 281 12.42 -12.16 10.63
C GLY A 281 13.70 -12.68 11.27
N ARG A 282 14.86 -12.37 10.69
CA ARG A 282 16.18 -12.75 11.22
C ARG A 282 16.55 -11.94 12.47
N PHE A 283 16.11 -10.69 12.58
CA PHE A 283 16.45 -9.80 13.70
C PHE A 283 15.57 -10.03 14.93
N PHE A 284 14.31 -10.42 14.73
CA PHE A 284 13.36 -10.64 15.84
C PHE A 284 13.54 -11.97 16.57
N ARG A 285 14.25 -12.94 15.99
CA ARG A 285 14.50 -14.26 16.61
C ARG A 285 15.51 -14.22 17.76
N ARG A 286 16.20 -13.11 17.98
CA ARG A 286 17.18 -12.95 19.08
C ARG A 286 16.61 -12.33 20.37
N GLY A 287 15.30 -12.09 20.43
CA GLY A 287 14.64 -11.41 21.55
C GLY A 287 13.50 -12.20 22.22
N LEU A 288 13.45 -13.54 22.04
CA LEU A 288 12.56 -14.45 22.78
C LEU A 288 13.37 -15.52 23.49
#